data_73eb56727bbc4f37f51aebb0a47f52a5
#
_entry.id   73eb56727bbc4f37f51aebb0a47f52a5
#
_cell.length_a   1.000
_cell.length_b   1.000
_cell.length_c   1.000
_cell.angle_alpha   90.00
_cell.angle_beta   90.00
_cell.angle_gamma   90.00
#
_symmetry.space_group_name_H-M   'P 1'
#
loop_
_entity.id
_entity.type
_entity.pdbx_description
1 polymer ?
#
loop_
_entity_poly.entity_id
_entity_poly.type
_entity_poly.pdbx_seq_one_letter_code
_entity_poly.pdbx_strand_id
1 'polypeptide(L)'
;MTGYYLILGVLMLVSWLVSARLKSKFQHYSKVHLRNGMSGKEIAEKMLRDNGIHDVQVISVPGQLTDHYNPVNKTVNLSEGVYMQRNAAAAAVAAHECGHAVQHAVGYSMLQLRSKLVPLVNISSTLSQFVIFAGISVMIASRSIQNPQGNTTVLAIGVLLFAVTTLF
;
A
#
# COMPACT_ATOMS: atom_id res chain seq x y z
N MET A 1 3.34 -13.54 -27.65
CA MET A 1 2.48 -12.45 -27.13
C MET A 1 1.30 -12.97 -26.30
N THR A 2 0.74 -14.13 -26.56
CA THR A 2 -0.38 -14.73 -25.82
C THR A 2 -0.14 -14.91 -24.31
N GLY A 3 1.08 -15.30 -23.88
CA GLY A 3 1.38 -15.50 -22.46
C GLY A 3 1.32 -14.24 -21.61
N TYR A 4 1.69 -13.09 -22.17
CA TYR A 4 1.62 -11.80 -21.47
C TYR A 4 0.18 -11.40 -21.13
N TYR A 5 -0.73 -11.50 -22.10
CA TYR A 5 -2.14 -11.19 -21.89
C TYR A 5 -2.82 -12.16 -20.93
N LEU A 6 -2.38 -13.43 -20.91
CA LEU A 6 -2.87 -14.44 -19.97
C LEU A 6 -2.48 -14.06 -18.52
N ILE A 7 -1.22 -13.72 -18.29
CA ILE A 7 -0.74 -13.28 -16.95
C ILE A 7 -1.51 -12.03 -16.50
N LEU A 8 -1.65 -11.03 -17.38
CA LEU A 8 -2.37 -9.80 -17.08
C LEU A 8 -3.84 -10.09 -16.74
N GLY A 9 -4.50 -10.94 -17.50
CA GLY A 9 -5.88 -11.37 -17.25
C GLY A 9 -6.03 -12.08 -15.90
N VAL A 10 -5.11 -12.98 -15.56
CA VAL A 10 -5.11 -13.67 -14.25
C VAL A 10 -4.92 -12.68 -13.11
N LEU A 11 -3.98 -11.75 -13.22
CA LEU A 11 -3.74 -10.73 -12.19
C LEU A 11 -4.95 -9.82 -12.00
N MET A 12 -5.60 -9.38 -13.10
CA MET A 12 -6.82 -8.58 -13.03
C MET A 12 -7.96 -9.36 -12.36
N LEU A 13 -8.15 -10.64 -12.72
CA LEU A 13 -9.19 -11.48 -12.15
C LEU A 13 -8.97 -11.68 -10.64
N VAL A 14 -7.75 -12.01 -10.23
CA VAL A 14 -7.41 -12.18 -8.81
C VAL A 14 -7.64 -10.88 -8.03
N SER A 15 -7.18 -9.74 -8.56
CA SER A 15 -7.38 -8.43 -7.93
C SER A 15 -8.86 -8.08 -7.79
N TRP A 16 -9.65 -8.36 -8.82
CA TRP A 16 -11.11 -8.15 -8.77
C TRP A 16 -11.79 -9.05 -7.74
N LEU A 17 -11.45 -10.34 -7.69
CA LEU A 17 -12.01 -11.29 -6.72
C LEU A 17 -11.68 -10.90 -5.27
N VAL A 18 -10.42 -10.53 -5.00
CA VAL A 18 -9.99 -10.09 -3.67
C VAL A 18 -10.72 -8.82 -3.25
N SER A 19 -10.80 -7.83 -4.14
CA SER A 19 -11.48 -6.55 -3.89
C SER A 19 -12.99 -6.75 -3.65
N ALA A 20 -13.64 -7.60 -4.47
CA ALA A 20 -15.05 -7.91 -4.32
C ALA A 20 -15.33 -8.63 -2.98
N ARG A 21 -14.45 -9.56 -2.60
CA ARG A 21 -14.57 -10.28 -1.32
C ARG A 21 -14.38 -9.37 -0.11
N LEU A 22 -13.39 -8.47 -0.18
CA LEU A 22 -13.16 -7.46 0.88
C LEU A 22 -14.37 -6.55 1.03
N LYS A 23 -14.87 -6.00 -0.07
CA LYS A 23 -16.06 -5.14 -0.07
C LYS A 23 -17.30 -5.85 0.51
N SER A 24 -17.53 -7.10 0.13
CA SER A 24 -18.63 -7.92 0.66
C SER A 24 -18.50 -8.13 2.17
N LYS A 25 -17.29 -8.45 2.66
CA LYS A 25 -17.02 -8.60 4.10
C LYS A 25 -17.26 -7.29 4.85
N PHE A 26 -16.73 -6.18 4.33
CA PHE A 26 -16.95 -4.86 4.92
C PHE A 26 -18.44 -4.53 5.02
N GLN A 27 -19.21 -4.72 3.95
CA GLN A 27 -20.66 -4.50 3.94
C GLN A 27 -21.42 -5.42 4.92
N HIS A 28 -20.98 -6.66 5.07
CA HIS A 28 -21.57 -7.58 6.03
C HIS A 28 -21.36 -7.08 7.47
N TYR A 29 -20.11 -6.80 7.85
CA TYR A 29 -19.77 -6.38 9.21
C TYR A 29 -20.16 -4.93 9.52
N SER A 30 -20.41 -4.08 8.53
CA SER A 30 -20.96 -2.73 8.76
C SER A 30 -22.40 -2.77 9.32
N LYS A 31 -23.11 -3.89 9.17
CA LYS A 31 -24.46 -4.10 9.74
C LYS A 31 -24.43 -4.68 11.15
N VAL A 32 -23.27 -5.12 11.64
CA VAL A 32 -23.11 -5.72 12.95
C VAL A 32 -22.78 -4.61 13.95
N HIS A 33 -23.74 -4.29 14.81
CA HIS A 33 -23.55 -3.29 15.87
C HIS A 33 -22.67 -3.82 17.00
N LEU A 34 -21.83 -2.95 17.55
CA LEU A 34 -20.99 -3.28 18.69
C LEU A 34 -21.81 -3.24 19.99
N ARG A 35 -21.62 -4.23 20.87
CA ARG A 35 -22.27 -4.27 22.18
C ARG A 35 -21.88 -3.10 23.09
N ASN A 36 -20.66 -2.58 22.96
CA ASN A 36 -20.15 -1.44 23.73
C ASN A 36 -20.57 -0.09 23.16
N GLY A 37 -21.24 -0.06 22.00
CA GLY A 37 -21.70 1.16 21.34
C GLY A 37 -20.61 2.16 20.96
N MET A 38 -19.34 1.76 20.94
CA MET A 38 -18.22 2.68 20.62
C MET A 38 -18.10 2.89 19.12
N SER A 39 -17.79 4.13 18.72
CA SER A 39 -17.44 4.48 17.35
C SER A 39 -16.01 4.08 17.02
N GLY A 40 -15.64 4.08 15.71
CA GLY A 40 -14.27 3.84 15.29
C GLY A 40 -13.28 4.80 15.96
N LYS A 41 -13.63 6.09 16.06
CA LYS A 41 -12.84 7.08 16.80
C LYS A 41 -12.61 6.69 18.25
N GLU A 42 -13.70 6.39 18.98
CA GLU A 42 -13.65 6.07 20.42
C GLU A 42 -12.82 4.79 20.69
N ILE A 43 -12.89 3.80 19.77
CA ILE A 43 -12.07 2.59 19.82
C ILE A 43 -10.59 2.93 19.58
N ALA A 44 -10.30 3.74 18.57
CA ALA A 44 -8.93 4.17 18.29
C ALA A 44 -8.32 4.91 19.48
N GLU A 45 -9.02 5.91 20.02
CA GLU A 45 -8.57 6.67 21.18
C GLU A 45 -8.39 5.80 22.43
N LYS A 46 -9.32 4.85 22.66
CA LYS A 46 -9.20 3.90 23.77
C LYS A 46 -7.96 3.02 23.58
N MET A 47 -7.76 2.47 22.38
CA MET A 47 -6.64 1.58 22.10
C MET A 47 -5.30 2.29 22.25
N LEU A 48 -5.19 3.53 21.79
CA LEU A 48 -3.98 4.36 21.97
C LEU A 48 -3.70 4.60 23.47
N ARG A 49 -4.72 5.00 24.26
CA ARG A 49 -4.59 5.21 25.71
C ARG A 49 -4.20 3.93 26.45
N ASP A 50 -4.84 2.80 26.13
CA ASP A 50 -4.55 1.50 26.75
C ASP A 50 -3.11 1.03 26.51
N ASN A 51 -2.47 1.52 25.41
CA ASN A 51 -1.07 1.26 25.09
C ASN A 51 -0.11 2.40 25.51
N GLY A 52 -0.58 3.37 26.29
CA GLY A 52 0.24 4.47 26.79
C GLY A 52 0.68 5.49 25.71
N ILE A 53 -0.01 5.54 24.58
CA ILE A 53 0.28 6.42 23.46
C ILE A 53 -0.63 7.67 23.57
N HIS A 54 -0.04 8.82 23.89
CA HIS A 54 -0.75 10.06 24.13
C HIS A 54 -0.45 11.16 23.11
N ASP A 55 0.50 10.94 22.23
CA ASP A 55 1.01 11.89 21.25
C ASP A 55 0.49 11.60 19.82
N VAL A 56 -0.43 10.66 19.67
CA VAL A 56 -1.09 10.31 18.41
C VAL A 56 -2.55 10.80 18.44
N GLN A 57 -2.92 11.59 17.43
CA GLN A 57 -4.28 12.11 17.28
C GLN A 57 -5.12 11.24 16.35
N VAL A 58 -6.41 11.12 16.64
CA VAL A 58 -7.38 10.43 15.76
C VAL A 58 -8.20 11.48 15.03
N ILE A 59 -8.09 11.53 13.70
CA ILE A 59 -8.76 12.52 12.86
C ILE A 59 -9.60 11.85 11.76
N SER A 60 -10.66 12.57 11.33
CA SER A 60 -11.47 12.14 10.18
C SER A 60 -10.88 12.68 8.89
N VAL A 61 -10.86 11.84 7.85
CA VAL A 61 -10.43 12.22 6.50
C VAL A 61 -11.51 11.89 5.49
N PRO A 62 -11.65 12.68 4.41
CA PRO A 62 -12.64 12.41 3.37
C PRO A 62 -12.30 11.17 2.56
N GLY A 63 -13.33 10.56 1.96
CA GLY A 63 -13.20 9.40 1.08
C GLY A 63 -13.58 8.08 1.72
N GLN A 64 -13.45 7.00 0.94
CA GLN A 64 -13.67 5.61 1.39
C GLN A 64 -12.36 4.83 1.27
N LEU A 65 -12.06 3.99 2.26
CA LEU A 65 -10.82 3.20 2.31
C LEU A 65 -9.55 4.09 2.28
N THR A 66 -9.65 5.27 2.87
CA THR A 66 -8.54 6.23 3.05
C THR A 66 -7.92 6.13 4.44
N ASP A 67 -8.35 5.15 5.21
CA ASP A 67 -7.87 4.90 6.56
C ASP A 67 -6.37 4.58 6.54
N HIS A 68 -5.59 5.24 7.39
CA HIS A 68 -4.16 5.00 7.52
C HIS A 68 -3.57 5.65 8.76
N TYR A 69 -2.50 5.06 9.30
CA TYR A 69 -1.64 5.71 10.28
C TYR A 69 -0.53 6.51 9.58
N ASN A 70 -0.36 7.77 9.98
CA ASN A 70 0.74 8.61 9.51
C ASN A 70 1.77 8.80 10.63
N PRO A 71 2.97 8.17 10.53
CA PRO A 71 4.01 8.28 11.56
C PRO A 71 4.69 9.65 11.61
N VAL A 72 4.67 10.43 10.52
CA VAL A 72 5.31 11.74 10.45
C VAL A 72 4.50 12.76 11.25
N ASN A 73 3.17 12.78 11.01
CA ASN A 73 2.26 13.71 11.68
C ASN A 73 1.72 13.13 13.00
N LYS A 74 2.02 11.87 13.31
CA LYS A 74 1.46 11.12 14.45
C LYS A 74 -0.06 11.19 14.48
N THR A 75 -0.70 10.78 13.38
CA THR A 75 -2.15 10.76 13.25
C THR A 75 -2.65 9.40 12.79
N VAL A 76 -3.72 8.93 13.43
CA VAL A 76 -4.58 7.86 12.91
C VAL A 76 -5.71 8.55 12.14
N ASN A 77 -5.67 8.39 10.83
CA ASN A 77 -6.61 8.99 9.89
C ASN A 77 -7.68 7.95 9.59
N LEU A 78 -8.92 8.26 9.92
CA LEU A 78 -10.06 7.37 9.68
C LEU A 78 -11.01 8.02 8.67
N SER A 79 -11.44 7.25 7.69
CA SER A 79 -12.45 7.68 6.73
C SER A 79 -13.77 8.01 7.43
N GLU A 80 -14.61 8.86 6.84
CA GLU A 80 -15.92 9.22 7.39
C GLU A 80 -16.79 8.00 7.70
N GLY A 81 -16.70 6.97 6.85
CA GLY A 81 -17.42 5.70 7.02
C GLY A 81 -16.89 4.80 8.14
N VAL A 82 -15.78 5.18 8.79
CA VAL A 82 -15.18 4.49 9.94
C VAL A 82 -15.23 5.34 11.20
N TYR A 83 -14.92 6.63 11.08
CA TYR A 83 -14.72 7.52 12.21
C TYR A 83 -15.91 7.59 13.19
N MET A 84 -17.13 7.79 12.67
CA MET A 84 -18.34 7.94 13.49
C MET A 84 -19.17 6.64 13.60
N GLN A 85 -18.87 5.62 12.80
CA GLN A 85 -19.68 4.41 12.76
C GLN A 85 -19.45 3.51 13.98
N ARG A 86 -20.54 2.90 14.46
CA ARG A 86 -20.59 2.06 15.69
C ARG A 86 -20.82 0.59 15.34
N ASN A 87 -20.07 0.07 14.38
CA ASN A 87 -20.22 -1.28 13.87
C ASN A 87 -18.89 -2.04 13.85
N ALA A 88 -18.95 -3.35 13.65
CA ALA A 88 -17.79 -4.23 13.71
C ALA A 88 -16.75 -3.94 12.61
N ALA A 89 -17.19 -3.48 11.42
CA ALA A 89 -16.27 -3.12 10.35
C ALA A 89 -15.44 -1.88 10.73
N ALA A 90 -16.10 -0.82 11.24
CA ALA A 90 -15.42 0.39 11.69
C ALA A 90 -14.45 0.11 12.84
N ALA A 91 -14.86 -0.73 13.79
CA ALA A 91 -13.99 -1.16 14.88
C ALA A 91 -12.73 -1.88 14.40
N ALA A 92 -12.89 -2.80 13.45
CA ALA A 92 -11.77 -3.57 12.91
C ALA A 92 -10.76 -2.68 12.16
N VAL A 93 -11.25 -1.73 11.34
CA VAL A 93 -10.39 -0.79 10.62
C VAL A 93 -9.67 0.15 11.60
N ALA A 94 -10.41 0.75 12.54
CA ALA A 94 -9.81 1.63 13.55
C ALA A 94 -8.74 0.92 14.39
N ALA A 95 -9.00 -0.32 14.81
CA ALA A 95 -8.03 -1.14 15.54
C ALA A 95 -6.80 -1.49 14.69
N HIS A 96 -6.99 -1.73 13.39
CA HIS A 96 -5.89 -2.00 12.46
C HIS A 96 -4.93 -0.81 12.35
N GLU A 97 -5.46 0.39 12.12
CA GLU A 97 -4.65 1.61 11.99
C GLU A 97 -3.96 1.97 13.32
N CYS A 98 -4.64 1.77 14.46
CA CYS A 98 -4.00 1.90 15.76
C CYS A 98 -2.91 0.85 16.00
N GLY A 99 -3.06 -0.35 15.46
CA GLY A 99 -2.03 -1.38 15.49
C GLY A 99 -0.72 -0.88 14.88
N HIS A 100 -0.79 -0.12 13.79
CA HIS A 100 0.38 0.52 13.18
C HIS A 100 1.01 1.60 14.09
N ALA A 101 0.19 2.38 14.81
CA ALA A 101 0.68 3.34 15.79
C ALA A 101 1.41 2.65 16.94
N VAL A 102 0.84 1.56 17.46
CA VAL A 102 1.48 0.74 18.52
C VAL A 102 2.78 0.12 18.02
N GLN A 103 2.79 -0.47 16.83
CA GLN A 103 4.02 -1.03 16.22
C GLN A 103 5.12 0.03 16.08
N HIS A 104 4.74 1.26 15.72
CA HIS A 104 5.67 2.38 15.62
C HIS A 104 6.20 2.79 17.00
N ALA A 105 5.32 2.90 18.00
CA ALA A 105 5.69 3.29 19.38
C ALA A 105 6.64 2.29 20.06
N VAL A 106 6.41 0.97 19.84
CA VAL A 106 7.31 -0.08 20.39
C VAL A 106 8.55 -0.33 19.54
N GLY A 107 8.75 0.46 18.48
CA GLY A 107 9.93 0.32 17.61
C GLY A 107 9.99 -0.99 16.83
N TYR A 108 8.83 -1.51 16.38
CA TYR A 108 8.77 -2.77 15.65
C TYR A 108 9.69 -2.75 14.42
N SER A 109 10.72 -3.60 14.44
CA SER A 109 11.83 -3.56 13.50
C SER A 109 11.42 -3.66 12.02
N MET A 110 10.42 -4.49 11.70
CA MET A 110 9.91 -4.65 10.33
C MET A 110 9.21 -3.38 9.82
N LEU A 111 8.49 -2.65 10.68
CA LEU A 111 7.87 -1.39 10.30
C LEU A 111 8.93 -0.31 10.05
N GLN A 112 9.97 -0.26 10.89
CA GLN A 112 11.09 0.66 10.68
C GLN A 112 11.86 0.34 9.41
N LEU A 113 12.10 -0.94 9.13
CA LEU A 113 12.74 -1.40 7.90
C LEU A 113 11.92 -0.96 6.67
N ARG A 114 10.62 -1.21 6.67
CA ARG A 114 9.71 -0.76 5.61
C ARG A 114 9.78 0.76 5.41
N SER A 115 9.71 1.53 6.49
CA SER A 115 9.74 3.01 6.43
C SER A 115 11.05 3.54 5.85
N LYS A 116 12.18 2.85 6.04
CA LYS A 116 13.47 3.19 5.46
C LYS A 116 13.59 2.73 4.00
N LEU A 117 13.01 1.58 3.66
CA LEU A 117 13.10 1.00 2.32
C LEU A 117 12.17 1.68 1.31
N VAL A 118 10.96 2.13 1.71
CA VAL A 118 9.99 2.75 0.80
C VAL A 118 10.56 3.93 0.02
N PRO A 119 11.25 4.93 0.62
CA PRO A 119 11.87 6.02 -0.14
C PRO A 119 12.92 5.52 -1.13
N LEU A 120 13.75 4.55 -0.73
CA LEU A 120 14.79 3.97 -1.57
C LEU A 120 14.18 3.24 -2.77
N VAL A 121 13.15 2.42 -2.53
CA VAL A 121 12.42 1.70 -3.57
C VAL A 121 11.77 2.67 -4.56
N ASN A 122 11.15 3.75 -4.08
CA ASN A 122 10.51 4.76 -4.94
C ASN A 122 11.53 5.44 -5.87
N ILE A 123 12.69 5.85 -5.31
CA ILE A 123 13.76 6.48 -6.11
C ILE A 123 14.30 5.47 -7.14
N SER A 124 14.61 4.25 -6.72
CA SER A 124 15.15 3.20 -7.58
C SER A 124 14.16 2.80 -8.67
N SER A 125 12.87 2.71 -8.36
CA SER A 125 11.80 2.41 -9.32
C SER A 125 11.67 3.51 -10.38
N THR A 126 11.71 4.77 -9.97
CA THR A 126 11.71 5.91 -10.91
C THR A 126 12.94 5.90 -11.80
N LEU A 127 14.12 5.69 -11.21
CA LEU A 127 15.40 5.62 -11.97
C LEU A 127 15.37 4.48 -12.98
N SER A 128 14.87 3.29 -12.58
CA SER A 128 14.79 2.13 -13.48
C SER A 128 13.91 2.40 -14.70
N GLN A 129 12.83 3.15 -14.56
CA GLN A 129 11.98 3.56 -15.69
C GLN A 129 12.77 4.41 -16.70
N PHE A 130 13.54 5.41 -16.24
CA PHE A 130 14.39 6.22 -17.13
C PHE A 130 15.43 5.37 -17.84
N VAL A 131 16.08 4.43 -17.13
CA VAL A 131 17.08 3.53 -17.73
C VAL A 131 16.44 2.60 -18.77
N ILE A 132 15.22 2.10 -18.53
CA ILE A 132 14.47 1.29 -19.50
C ILE A 132 14.15 2.11 -20.75
N PHE A 133 13.64 3.33 -20.62
CA PHE A 133 13.34 4.19 -21.78
C PHE A 133 14.60 4.55 -22.57
N ALA A 134 15.69 4.89 -21.89
CA ALA A 134 16.99 5.11 -22.52
C ALA A 134 17.47 3.85 -23.26
N GLY A 135 17.33 2.67 -22.63
CA GLY A 135 17.69 1.39 -23.21
C GLY A 135 16.90 1.04 -24.46
N ILE A 136 15.59 1.31 -24.48
CA ILE A 136 14.75 1.16 -25.67
C ILE A 136 15.23 2.10 -26.79
N SER A 137 15.53 3.35 -26.46
CA SER A 137 16.02 4.34 -27.44
C SER A 137 17.35 3.91 -28.05
N VAL A 138 18.31 3.46 -27.23
CA VAL A 138 19.61 2.94 -27.70
C VAL A 138 19.43 1.68 -28.54
N MET A 139 18.54 0.77 -28.13
CA MET A 139 18.24 -0.46 -28.87
C MET A 139 17.69 -0.12 -30.26
N ILE A 140 16.79 0.84 -30.39
CA ILE A 140 16.19 1.25 -31.66
C ILE A 140 17.26 1.96 -32.53
N ALA A 141 18.03 2.90 -31.95
CA ALA A 141 19.03 3.66 -32.67
C ALA A 141 20.22 2.81 -33.17
N SER A 142 20.53 1.71 -32.48
CA SER A 142 21.63 0.81 -32.85
C SER A 142 21.23 -0.33 -33.81
N ARG A 143 19.97 -0.38 -34.24
CA ARG A 143 19.50 -1.37 -35.23
C ARG A 143 20.17 -1.15 -36.58
N SER A 144 20.70 -2.23 -37.16
CA SER A 144 21.27 -2.26 -38.50
C SER A 144 20.98 -3.59 -39.20
N ILE A 145 21.30 -3.69 -40.47
CA ILE A 145 21.16 -4.95 -41.23
C ILE A 145 22.00 -6.08 -40.61
N GLN A 146 23.16 -5.74 -40.04
CA GLN A 146 24.06 -6.71 -39.36
C GLN A 146 23.64 -7.01 -37.93
N ASN A 147 22.89 -6.10 -37.27
CA ASN A 147 22.35 -6.29 -35.92
C ASN A 147 20.87 -5.88 -35.87
N PRO A 148 19.94 -6.72 -36.31
CA PRO A 148 18.51 -6.40 -36.34
C PRO A 148 17.88 -6.17 -34.96
N GLN A 149 18.49 -6.72 -33.91
CA GLN A 149 17.99 -6.56 -32.53
C GLN A 149 18.47 -5.27 -31.87
N GLY A 150 19.56 -4.66 -32.38
CA GLY A 150 20.18 -3.50 -31.74
C GLY A 150 20.93 -3.85 -30.44
N ASN A 151 21.43 -2.83 -29.77
CA ASN A 151 22.12 -3.01 -28.49
C ASN A 151 21.11 -3.04 -27.32
N THR A 152 20.99 -4.19 -26.68
CA THR A 152 20.02 -4.44 -25.58
C THR A 152 20.64 -4.31 -24.19
N THR A 153 21.93 -3.99 -24.07
CA THR A 153 22.65 -3.98 -22.78
C THR A 153 22.03 -3.00 -21.78
N VAL A 154 21.76 -1.76 -22.20
CA VAL A 154 21.18 -0.73 -21.33
C VAL A 154 19.76 -1.09 -20.93
N LEU A 155 18.99 -1.68 -21.84
CA LEU A 155 17.64 -2.17 -21.56
C LEU A 155 17.67 -3.29 -20.51
N ALA A 156 18.59 -4.25 -20.64
CA ALA A 156 18.75 -5.34 -19.69
C ALA A 156 19.12 -4.83 -18.28
N ILE A 157 19.98 -3.83 -18.18
CA ILE A 157 20.32 -3.18 -16.90
C ILE A 157 19.07 -2.54 -16.29
N GLY A 158 18.28 -1.80 -17.07
CA GLY A 158 17.04 -1.17 -16.59
C GLY A 158 16.01 -2.19 -16.06
N VAL A 159 15.83 -3.31 -16.79
CA VAL A 159 14.93 -4.40 -16.39
C VAL A 159 15.44 -5.08 -15.12
N LEU A 160 16.74 -5.31 -14.98
CA LEU A 160 17.34 -5.89 -13.78
C LEU A 160 17.13 -4.98 -12.56
N LEU A 161 17.37 -3.67 -12.69
CA LEU A 161 17.11 -2.70 -11.63
C LEU A 161 15.63 -2.72 -11.21
N PHE A 162 14.72 -2.75 -12.17
CA PHE A 162 13.28 -2.83 -11.89
C PHE A 162 12.93 -4.14 -11.16
N ALA A 163 13.45 -5.27 -11.60
CA ALA A 163 13.22 -6.56 -10.95
C ALA A 163 13.71 -6.58 -9.50
N VAL A 164 14.89 -6.02 -9.22
CA VAL A 164 15.42 -5.90 -7.85
C VAL A 164 14.51 -5.03 -6.99
N THR A 165 14.03 -3.89 -7.50
CA THR A 165 13.16 -2.99 -6.72
C THR A 165 11.77 -3.57 -6.44
N THR A 166 11.29 -4.53 -7.24
CA THR A 166 10.01 -5.20 -7.03
C THR A 166 10.06 -6.34 -6.00
N LEU A 167 11.27 -6.78 -5.62
CA LEU A 167 11.47 -7.81 -4.59
C LEU A 167 11.43 -7.25 -3.17
N PHE A 168 11.52 -5.94 -3.01
CA PHE A 168 11.44 -5.21 -1.74
C PHE A 168 10.13 -4.48 -1.57
#